data_0cdfbc74d8efbed8babe65df5445861e
#
_entry.id   0cdfbc74d8efbed8babe65df5445861e
#
_cell.length_a   1.000
_cell.length_b   1.000
_cell.length_c   1.000
_cell.angle_alpha   90.00
_cell.angle_beta   90.00
_cell.angle_gamma   90.00
#
_symmetry.space_group_name_H-M   'P 1'
#
loop_
_entity.id
_entity.type
_entity.pdbx_description
1 polymer ?
#
loop_
_entity_poly.entity_id
_entity_poly.type
_entity_poly.pdbx_seq_one_letter_code
_entity_poly.pdbx_strand_id
1 'polypeptide(L)'
;MRCPSLFHSGLKYLHSAGILHRDIKPGNLLVNSNCLLKICDFGLARVEEPDPSRHMTQEVVTQYYRAPEVLMGCQHYTSSIDVWSVGCIFAELLGRRILFQAQSPIQQLDLITDLLGTPPLSAMASACEGARAHILRGPHKPPSLSVLYMLSDGATHEAVHLLCRMLVFDPAKRISGSDALSHPYLDEGRLRYHTCMCKCCYSVPSGRVYTRDFEPPAERPFSHNYEQSMHSVWQGKELIHRFITEHQQGKRVPLCINPQSAAFKTFIRSTAWHSSKVSRKEER
;
A
#
# COMPACT_ATOMS: atom_id res chain seq x y z
N MET A 1 -12.94 1.34 -16.33
CA MET A 1 -12.25 1.76 -15.09
C MET A 1 -10.73 1.75 -15.33
N ARG A 2 -10.05 2.93 -15.27
CA ARG A 2 -8.61 3.05 -15.65
C ARG A 2 -7.64 3.06 -14.47
N CYS A 3 -8.13 3.21 -13.24
CA CYS A 3 -7.28 3.36 -12.05
C CYS A 3 -6.52 2.10 -11.56
N PRO A 4 -7.03 0.88 -11.66
CA PRO A 4 -6.35 -0.27 -11.05
C PRO A 4 -4.99 -0.60 -11.67
N SER A 5 -4.82 -0.48 -13.00
CA SER A 5 -3.55 -0.78 -13.66
C SER A 5 -2.43 0.20 -13.28
N LEU A 6 -2.74 1.51 -13.24
CA LEU A 6 -1.78 2.55 -12.81
C LEU A 6 -1.34 2.35 -11.36
N PHE A 7 -2.25 1.88 -10.52
CA PHE A 7 -1.96 1.58 -9.13
C PHE A 7 -0.92 0.45 -8.99
N HIS A 8 -1.14 -0.66 -9.69
CA HIS A 8 -0.21 -1.79 -9.65
C HIS A 8 1.16 -1.46 -10.27
N SER A 9 1.21 -0.55 -11.26
CA SER A 9 2.49 -0.06 -11.82
C SER A 9 3.33 0.65 -10.77
N GLY A 10 2.70 1.57 -10.00
CA GLY A 10 3.38 2.25 -8.89
C GLY A 10 3.83 1.27 -7.80
N LEU A 11 2.98 0.30 -7.48
CA LEU A 11 3.29 -0.71 -6.46
C LEU A 11 4.43 -1.64 -6.90
N LYS A 12 4.42 -2.09 -8.16
CA LYS A 12 5.53 -2.87 -8.75
C LYS A 12 6.85 -2.15 -8.59
N TYR A 13 6.89 -0.83 -8.85
CA TYR A 13 8.10 -0.03 -8.70
C TYR A 13 8.57 0.03 -7.25
N LEU A 14 7.67 0.34 -6.30
CA LEU A 14 8.00 0.40 -4.86
C LEU A 14 8.53 -0.94 -4.35
N HIS A 15 7.84 -2.03 -4.66
CA HIS A 15 8.24 -3.36 -4.23
C HIS A 15 9.56 -3.82 -4.85
N SER A 16 9.82 -3.46 -6.12
CA SER A 16 11.13 -3.73 -6.75
C SER A 16 12.27 -2.92 -6.14
N ALA A 17 11.94 -1.77 -5.52
CA ALA A 17 12.88 -0.99 -4.72
C ALA A 17 13.07 -1.52 -3.30
N GLY A 18 12.38 -2.61 -2.93
CA GLY A 18 12.38 -3.15 -1.57
C GLY A 18 11.61 -2.29 -0.57
N ILE A 19 10.65 -1.48 -1.02
CA ILE A 19 9.88 -0.57 -0.14
C ILE A 19 8.47 -1.11 0.05
N LEU A 20 8.07 -1.26 1.32
CA LEU A 20 6.71 -1.48 1.77
C LEU A 20 6.07 -0.15 2.12
N HIS A 21 4.90 0.16 1.55
CA HIS A 21 4.19 1.40 1.87
C HIS A 21 3.47 1.33 3.23
N ARG A 22 2.84 0.20 3.53
CA ARG A 22 2.17 -0.17 4.78
C ARG A 22 0.89 0.60 5.14
N ASP A 23 0.58 1.69 4.44
CA ASP A 23 -0.64 2.50 4.66
C ASP A 23 -1.34 2.83 3.33
N ILE A 24 -1.49 1.84 2.47
CA ILE A 24 -2.27 1.98 1.24
C ILE A 24 -3.76 2.06 1.59
N LYS A 25 -4.36 3.21 1.29
CA LYS A 25 -5.79 3.50 1.48
C LYS A 25 -6.24 4.58 0.49
N PRO A 26 -7.54 4.78 0.24
CA PRO A 26 -8.02 5.79 -0.71
C PRO A 26 -7.49 7.20 -0.45
N GLY A 27 -7.36 7.61 0.83
CA GLY A 27 -6.83 8.92 1.21
C GLY A 27 -5.37 9.17 0.80
N ASN A 28 -4.59 8.09 0.59
CA ASN A 28 -3.19 8.16 0.18
C ASN A 28 -3.00 7.94 -1.34
N LEU A 29 -4.08 7.99 -2.11
CA LEU A 29 -4.09 7.85 -3.56
C LEU A 29 -4.61 9.13 -4.20
N LEU A 30 -3.72 9.88 -4.84
CA LEU A 30 -4.06 11.14 -5.50
C LEU A 30 -4.31 10.88 -6.99
N VAL A 31 -5.42 11.38 -7.50
CA VAL A 31 -5.77 11.28 -8.91
C VAL A 31 -5.97 12.68 -9.47
N ASN A 32 -5.26 13.02 -10.54
CA ASN A 32 -5.44 14.30 -11.23
C ASN A 32 -6.53 14.21 -12.33
N SER A 33 -6.82 15.37 -12.97
CA SER A 33 -7.80 15.46 -14.06
C SER A 33 -7.45 14.58 -15.27
N ASN A 34 -6.19 14.23 -15.46
CA ASN A 34 -5.72 13.34 -16.54
C ASN A 34 -5.79 11.86 -16.15
N CYS A 35 -6.45 11.53 -15.04
CA CYS A 35 -6.52 10.18 -14.49
C CYS A 35 -5.13 9.57 -14.15
N LEU A 36 -4.11 10.40 -13.93
CA LEU A 36 -2.82 9.94 -13.45
C LEU A 36 -2.91 9.74 -11.92
N LEU A 37 -2.62 8.54 -11.48
CA LEU A 37 -2.61 8.19 -10.06
C LEU A 37 -1.20 8.36 -9.48
N LYS A 38 -1.12 8.91 -8.28
CA LYS A 38 0.11 9.01 -7.48
C LYS A 38 -0.15 8.46 -6.08
N ILE A 39 0.75 7.61 -5.61
CA ILE A 39 0.78 7.14 -4.22
C ILE A 39 1.48 8.22 -3.40
N CYS A 40 0.92 8.56 -2.24
CA CYS A 40 1.46 9.57 -1.32
C CYS A 40 1.43 9.08 0.12
N ASP A 41 2.03 9.87 1.02
CA ASP A 41 2.15 9.60 2.45
C ASP A 41 3.00 8.36 2.76
N PHE A 42 4.30 8.51 2.60
CA PHE A 42 5.32 7.52 2.94
C PHE A 42 5.73 7.56 4.43
N GLY A 43 4.95 8.22 5.30
CA GLY A 43 5.25 8.35 6.72
C GLY A 43 5.34 7.02 7.47
N LEU A 44 4.69 5.98 6.96
CA LEU A 44 4.76 4.62 7.47
C LEU A 44 5.58 3.66 6.59
N ALA A 45 6.14 4.15 5.48
CA ALA A 45 6.90 3.30 4.57
C ALA A 45 8.18 2.77 5.23
N ARG A 46 8.56 1.56 4.85
CA ARG A 46 9.74 0.87 5.37
C ARG A 46 10.42 0.07 4.27
N VAL A 47 11.74 -0.07 4.38
CA VAL A 47 12.48 -1.05 3.58
C VAL A 47 12.10 -2.45 4.05
N GLU A 48 11.84 -3.36 3.12
CA GLU A 48 11.54 -4.75 3.41
C GLU A 48 12.72 -5.40 4.13
N GLU A 49 12.43 -6.08 5.24
CA GLU A 49 13.46 -6.72 6.06
C GLU A 49 13.65 -8.16 5.59
N PRO A 50 14.81 -8.50 5.01
CA PRO A 50 15.06 -9.87 4.54
C PRO A 50 15.30 -10.85 5.69
N ASP A 51 15.70 -10.38 6.88
CA ASP A 51 15.96 -11.21 8.05
C ASP A 51 14.67 -11.45 8.84
N PRO A 52 14.11 -12.67 8.84
CA PRO A 52 12.87 -12.98 9.55
C PRO A 52 12.98 -12.90 11.08
N SER A 53 14.18 -12.84 11.63
CA SER A 53 14.41 -12.67 13.07
C SER A 53 14.20 -11.23 13.55
N ARG A 54 14.20 -10.26 12.65
CA ARG A 54 14.01 -8.85 12.98
C ARG A 54 12.53 -8.47 12.99
N HIS A 55 12.11 -7.91 14.12
CA HIS A 55 10.71 -7.50 14.31
C HIS A 55 10.40 -6.20 13.56
N MET A 56 9.25 -6.21 12.88
CA MET A 56 8.72 -5.02 12.22
C MET A 56 7.67 -4.35 13.12
N THR A 57 7.68 -3.02 13.17
CA THR A 57 6.78 -2.23 14.02
C THR A 57 5.33 -2.31 13.53
N GLN A 58 4.41 -2.45 14.49
CA GLN A 58 2.98 -2.34 14.27
C GLN A 58 2.54 -0.94 14.71
N GLU A 59 2.02 -0.14 13.77
CA GLU A 59 1.49 1.17 14.11
C GLU A 59 -0.03 1.19 13.99
N VAL A 60 -0.67 2.02 14.84
CA VAL A 60 -2.14 2.16 14.87
C VAL A 60 -2.58 3.11 13.76
N VAL A 61 -3.05 2.53 12.65
CA VAL A 61 -3.61 3.27 11.49
C VAL A 61 -4.95 2.65 11.12
N THR A 62 -5.71 3.30 10.25
CA THR A 62 -7.01 2.82 9.73
C THR A 62 -6.94 1.34 9.35
N GLN A 63 -7.72 0.50 10.04
CA GLN A 63 -7.61 -0.96 9.93
C GLN A 63 -8.34 -1.60 8.74
N TYR A 64 -9.23 -0.86 8.06
CA TYR A 64 -10.10 -1.40 7.00
C TYR A 64 -9.36 -2.03 5.82
N TYR A 65 -8.15 -1.57 5.56
CA TYR A 65 -7.29 -2.01 4.44
C TYR A 65 -6.12 -2.88 4.91
N ARG A 66 -6.09 -3.21 6.19
CA ARG A 66 -4.95 -3.90 6.80
C ARG A 66 -5.02 -5.40 6.55
N ALA A 67 -3.90 -5.98 6.12
CA ALA A 67 -3.78 -7.40 5.83
C ALA A 67 -3.93 -8.27 7.09
N PRO A 68 -4.45 -9.52 6.96
CA PRO A 68 -4.68 -10.42 8.09
C PRO A 68 -3.44 -10.66 8.94
N GLU A 69 -2.27 -10.87 8.32
CA GLU A 69 -1.01 -11.09 9.02
C GLU A 69 -0.63 -9.91 9.92
N VAL A 70 -0.90 -8.68 9.48
CA VAL A 70 -0.66 -7.47 10.30
C VAL A 70 -1.68 -7.37 11.43
N LEU A 71 -2.97 -7.66 11.17
CA LEU A 71 -4.01 -7.70 12.20
C LEU A 71 -3.75 -8.78 13.25
N MET A 72 -3.16 -9.91 12.86
CA MET A 72 -2.79 -11.02 13.73
C MET A 72 -1.48 -10.78 14.49
N GLY A 73 -0.86 -9.61 14.35
CA GLY A 73 0.35 -9.31 15.08
C GLY A 73 1.59 -10.05 14.59
N CYS A 74 1.63 -10.49 13.33
CA CYS A 74 2.83 -11.08 12.76
C CYS A 74 3.97 -10.06 12.79
N GLN A 75 5.12 -10.48 13.30
CA GLN A 75 6.28 -9.61 13.46
C GLN A 75 7.11 -9.46 12.19
N HIS A 76 6.87 -10.33 11.20
CA HIS A 76 7.49 -10.28 9.89
C HIS A 76 6.39 -10.35 8.82
N TYR A 77 6.45 -9.43 7.86
CA TYR A 77 5.53 -9.33 6.74
C TYR A 77 6.23 -8.75 5.51
N THR A 78 5.70 -8.99 4.34
CA THR A 78 6.31 -8.67 3.05
C THR A 78 5.47 -7.66 2.27
N SER A 79 5.88 -7.33 1.06
CA SER A 79 5.14 -6.49 0.11
C SER A 79 3.70 -6.97 -0.18
N SER A 80 3.37 -8.22 0.17
CA SER A 80 2.01 -8.76 0.05
C SER A 80 0.95 -8.01 0.87
N ILE A 81 1.35 -7.29 1.96
CA ILE A 81 0.42 -6.46 2.74
C ILE A 81 -0.18 -5.31 1.92
N ASP A 82 0.64 -4.69 1.07
CA ASP A 82 0.18 -3.62 0.19
C ASP A 82 -0.77 -4.14 -0.89
N VAL A 83 -0.51 -5.35 -1.42
CA VAL A 83 -1.40 -6.02 -2.40
C VAL A 83 -2.77 -6.31 -1.78
N TRP A 84 -2.82 -6.74 -0.52
CA TRP A 84 -4.08 -6.88 0.20
C TRP A 84 -4.86 -5.57 0.28
N SER A 85 -4.20 -4.49 0.67
CA SER A 85 -4.81 -3.16 0.76
C SER A 85 -5.40 -2.71 -0.58
N VAL A 86 -4.69 -2.99 -1.70
CA VAL A 86 -5.20 -2.75 -3.06
C VAL A 86 -6.44 -3.56 -3.36
N GLY A 87 -6.47 -4.82 -2.97
CA GLY A 87 -7.65 -5.68 -3.11
C GLY A 87 -8.87 -5.10 -2.39
N CYS A 88 -8.69 -4.59 -1.16
CA CYS A 88 -9.75 -3.93 -0.42
C CYS A 88 -10.26 -2.66 -1.14
N ILE A 89 -9.35 -1.83 -1.65
CA ILE A 89 -9.70 -0.61 -2.41
C ILE A 89 -10.41 -0.98 -3.71
N PHE A 90 -9.95 -2.02 -4.40
CA PHE A 90 -10.59 -2.48 -5.63
C PHE A 90 -12.03 -2.96 -5.39
N ALA A 91 -12.26 -3.73 -4.34
CA ALA A 91 -13.61 -4.14 -3.93
C ALA A 91 -14.48 -2.93 -3.57
N GLU A 92 -13.91 -1.93 -2.87
CA GLU A 92 -14.61 -0.68 -2.53
C GLU A 92 -14.97 0.13 -3.78
N LEU A 93 -14.10 0.20 -4.77
CA LEU A 93 -14.39 0.86 -6.05
C LEU A 93 -15.53 0.19 -6.82
N LEU A 94 -15.64 -1.14 -6.76
CA LEU A 94 -16.74 -1.89 -7.37
C LEU A 94 -18.04 -1.70 -6.57
N GLY A 95 -17.99 -1.92 -5.26
CA GLY A 95 -19.16 -1.97 -4.40
C GLY A 95 -19.62 -0.62 -3.84
N ARG A 96 -18.84 0.46 -4.05
CA ARG A 96 -19.10 1.80 -3.51
C ARG A 96 -19.20 1.85 -1.97
N ARG A 97 -18.64 0.86 -1.28
CA ARG A 97 -18.60 0.75 0.17
C ARG A 97 -17.34 0.03 0.61
N ILE A 98 -16.85 0.35 1.80
CA ILE A 98 -15.70 -0.32 2.40
C ILE A 98 -16.01 -1.81 2.56
N LEU A 99 -15.10 -2.68 2.07
CA LEU A 99 -15.30 -4.13 2.08
C LEU A 99 -15.32 -4.70 3.51
N PHE A 100 -14.34 -4.32 4.33
CA PHE A 100 -14.19 -4.78 5.71
C PHE A 100 -14.22 -3.57 6.65
N GLN A 101 -15.40 -3.12 7.05
CA GLN A 101 -15.57 -1.96 7.93
C GLN A 101 -15.86 -2.42 9.36
N ALA A 102 -14.80 -2.54 10.16
CA ALA A 102 -14.87 -2.98 11.54
C ALA A 102 -14.38 -1.89 12.51
N GLN A 103 -14.84 -1.98 13.78
CA GLN A 103 -14.45 -1.05 14.84
C GLN A 103 -13.25 -1.52 15.65
N SER A 104 -12.87 -2.81 15.52
CA SER A 104 -11.72 -3.39 16.22
C SER A 104 -10.94 -4.35 15.31
N PRO A 105 -9.64 -4.60 15.59
CA PRO A 105 -8.85 -5.58 14.83
C PRO A 105 -9.46 -7.00 14.87
N ILE A 106 -10.05 -7.40 15.97
CA ILE A 106 -10.72 -8.69 16.12
C ILE A 106 -11.94 -8.77 15.21
N GLN A 107 -12.81 -7.77 15.24
CA GLN A 107 -13.96 -7.69 14.35
C GLN A 107 -13.54 -7.63 12.89
N GLN A 108 -12.40 -6.99 12.57
CA GLN A 108 -11.84 -6.97 11.22
C GLN A 108 -11.49 -8.40 10.77
N LEU A 109 -10.82 -9.19 11.63
CA LEU A 109 -10.52 -10.61 11.36
C LEU A 109 -11.79 -11.45 11.19
N ASP A 110 -12.83 -11.18 11.96
CA ASP A 110 -14.12 -11.87 11.82
C ASP A 110 -14.75 -11.62 10.44
N LEU A 111 -14.79 -10.36 9.98
CA LEU A 111 -15.28 -10.01 8.65
C LEU A 111 -14.44 -10.64 7.52
N ILE A 112 -13.12 -10.69 7.69
CA ILE A 112 -12.24 -11.34 6.73
C ILE A 112 -12.50 -12.83 6.65
N THR A 113 -12.66 -13.50 7.80
CA THR A 113 -12.95 -14.95 7.84
C THR A 113 -14.38 -15.28 7.42
N ASP A 114 -15.34 -14.37 7.56
CA ASP A 114 -16.69 -14.50 7.00
C ASP A 114 -16.67 -14.58 5.47
N LEU A 115 -15.79 -13.80 4.84
CA LEU A 115 -15.63 -13.81 3.38
C LEU A 115 -14.76 -14.97 2.88
N LEU A 116 -13.58 -15.15 3.48
CA LEU A 116 -12.54 -16.07 2.98
C LEU A 116 -12.64 -17.48 3.55
N GLY A 117 -13.45 -17.67 4.59
CA GLY A 117 -13.50 -18.89 5.38
C GLY A 117 -12.41 -18.94 6.47
N THR A 118 -12.50 -19.94 7.33
CA THR A 118 -11.50 -20.17 8.38
C THR A 118 -10.16 -20.59 7.76
N PRO A 119 -9.08 -19.86 8.01
CA PRO A 119 -7.76 -20.19 7.44
C PRO A 119 -7.18 -21.46 8.09
N PRO A 120 -6.35 -22.23 7.36
CA PRO A 120 -5.63 -23.35 7.94
C PRO A 120 -4.56 -22.88 8.94
N LEU A 121 -4.17 -23.74 9.88
CA LEU A 121 -3.15 -23.43 10.89
C LEU A 121 -1.83 -22.95 10.28
N SER A 122 -1.43 -23.53 9.14
CA SER A 122 -0.21 -23.13 8.43
C SER A 122 -0.21 -21.66 8.00
N ALA A 123 -1.35 -21.10 7.64
CA ALA A 123 -1.50 -19.68 7.27
C ALA A 123 -1.45 -18.72 8.47
N MET A 124 -1.48 -19.26 9.69
CA MET A 124 -1.45 -18.50 10.95
C MET A 124 -0.19 -18.82 11.79
N ALA A 125 0.82 -19.46 11.20
CA ALA A 125 2.00 -19.94 11.94
C ALA A 125 2.75 -18.81 12.67
N SER A 126 2.85 -17.61 12.06
CA SER A 126 3.50 -16.43 12.63
C SER A 126 2.58 -15.50 13.41
N ALA A 127 1.29 -15.84 13.53
CA ALA A 127 0.30 -15.03 14.24
C ALA A 127 0.54 -15.05 15.76
N CYS A 128 0.21 -13.95 16.45
CA CYS A 128 0.20 -13.93 17.89
C CYS A 128 -0.84 -14.93 18.44
N GLU A 129 -0.57 -15.46 19.62
CA GLU A 129 -1.39 -16.52 20.22
C GLU A 129 -2.86 -16.09 20.42
N GLY A 130 -3.08 -14.84 20.84
CA GLY A 130 -4.44 -14.31 21.07
C GLY A 130 -5.28 -14.27 19.80
N ALA A 131 -4.72 -13.80 18.68
CA ALA A 131 -5.45 -13.75 17.40
C ALA A 131 -5.70 -15.15 16.83
N ARG A 132 -4.71 -16.03 16.90
CA ARG A 132 -4.88 -17.44 16.50
C ARG A 132 -5.93 -18.17 17.34
N ALA A 133 -5.88 -18.00 18.66
CA ALA A 133 -6.87 -18.59 19.55
C ALA A 133 -8.29 -18.07 19.29
N HIS A 134 -8.44 -16.78 18.97
CA HIS A 134 -9.74 -16.21 18.61
C HIS A 134 -10.34 -16.91 17.38
N ILE A 135 -9.58 -17.04 16.31
CA ILE A 135 -10.05 -17.69 15.07
C ILE A 135 -10.39 -19.17 15.31
N LEU A 136 -9.56 -19.89 16.08
CA LEU A 136 -9.72 -21.32 16.32
C LEU A 136 -10.87 -21.67 17.29
N ARG A 137 -11.22 -20.76 18.20
CA ARG A 137 -12.37 -20.94 19.12
C ARG A 137 -13.69 -20.68 18.43
N GLY A 138 -13.70 -19.93 17.32
CA GLY A 138 -14.90 -19.67 16.55
C GLY A 138 -15.36 -20.89 15.76
N PRO A 139 -16.60 -20.87 15.23
CA PRO A 139 -17.10 -21.92 14.35
C PRO A 139 -16.27 -21.94 13.05
N HIS A 140 -16.11 -23.12 12.46
CA HIS A 140 -15.52 -23.25 11.15
C HIS A 140 -16.42 -22.57 10.10
N LYS A 141 -15.89 -21.58 9.38
CA LYS A 141 -16.60 -20.80 8.36
C LYS A 141 -16.19 -21.30 6.97
N PRO A 142 -17.15 -21.65 6.10
CA PRO A 142 -16.84 -21.88 4.69
C PRO A 142 -16.57 -20.56 3.97
N PRO A 143 -15.80 -20.54 2.87
CA PRO A 143 -15.59 -19.33 2.07
C PRO A 143 -16.90 -18.89 1.37
N SER A 144 -17.13 -17.58 1.32
CA SER A 144 -18.31 -16.95 0.71
C SER A 144 -17.93 -16.02 -0.46
N LEU A 145 -16.94 -16.40 -1.26
CA LEU A 145 -16.38 -15.57 -2.32
C LEU A 145 -17.39 -15.16 -3.42
N SER A 146 -18.49 -15.92 -3.58
CA SER A 146 -19.59 -15.57 -4.49
C SER A 146 -20.24 -14.21 -4.20
N VAL A 147 -20.15 -13.73 -2.96
CA VAL A 147 -20.62 -12.40 -2.56
C VAL A 147 -19.89 -11.29 -3.32
N LEU A 148 -18.66 -11.52 -3.79
CA LEU A 148 -17.92 -10.54 -4.57
C LEU A 148 -18.57 -10.22 -5.92
N TYR A 149 -19.33 -11.14 -6.51
CA TYR A 149 -20.12 -10.88 -7.72
C TYR A 149 -21.30 -9.93 -7.47
N MET A 150 -21.75 -9.84 -6.22
CA MET A 150 -22.86 -8.97 -5.82
C MET A 150 -22.42 -7.53 -5.49
N LEU A 151 -21.13 -7.23 -5.61
CA LEU A 151 -20.63 -5.86 -5.35
C LEU A 151 -21.24 -4.84 -6.31
N SER A 152 -21.34 -5.18 -7.58
CA SER A 152 -21.99 -4.35 -8.62
C SER A 152 -22.13 -5.11 -9.92
N ASP A 153 -22.93 -4.58 -10.86
CA ASP A 153 -23.02 -5.08 -12.25
C ASP A 153 -21.66 -5.04 -13.00
N GLY A 154 -20.73 -4.21 -12.51
CA GLY A 154 -19.36 -4.13 -13.03
C GLY A 154 -18.39 -5.17 -12.44
N ALA A 155 -18.84 -6.03 -11.54
CA ALA A 155 -18.04 -7.12 -10.97
C ALA A 155 -17.99 -8.31 -11.96
N THR A 156 -17.28 -8.12 -13.08
CA THR A 156 -17.08 -9.18 -14.08
C THR A 156 -16.31 -10.38 -13.50
N HIS A 157 -16.34 -11.50 -14.21
CA HIS A 157 -15.61 -12.70 -13.79
C HIS A 157 -14.11 -12.41 -13.59
N GLU A 158 -13.48 -11.69 -14.50
CA GLU A 158 -12.07 -11.32 -14.42
C GLU A 158 -11.81 -10.38 -13.22
N ALA A 159 -12.72 -9.45 -12.93
CA ALA A 159 -12.60 -8.55 -11.78
C ALA A 159 -12.64 -9.35 -10.47
N VAL A 160 -13.62 -10.26 -10.33
CA VAL A 160 -13.75 -11.10 -9.14
C VAL A 160 -12.59 -12.07 -9.03
N HIS A 161 -12.12 -12.66 -10.14
CA HIS A 161 -10.95 -13.53 -10.15
C HIS A 161 -9.71 -12.79 -9.64
N LEU A 162 -9.46 -11.56 -10.11
CA LEU A 162 -8.35 -10.74 -9.60
C LEU A 162 -8.50 -10.44 -8.10
N LEU A 163 -9.71 -10.08 -7.64
CA LEU A 163 -9.98 -9.88 -6.22
C LEU A 163 -9.66 -11.13 -5.39
N CYS A 164 -10.11 -12.30 -5.84
CA CYS A 164 -9.82 -13.58 -5.16
C CYS A 164 -8.32 -13.89 -5.12
N ARG A 165 -7.53 -13.39 -6.07
CA ARG A 165 -6.07 -13.56 -6.07
C ARG A 165 -5.36 -12.57 -5.15
N MET A 166 -5.92 -11.37 -4.96
CA MET A 166 -5.38 -10.36 -4.05
C MET A 166 -5.82 -10.57 -2.60
N LEU A 167 -7.09 -10.96 -2.39
CA LEU A 167 -7.66 -11.20 -1.06
C LEU A 167 -7.47 -12.67 -0.65
N VAL A 168 -6.21 -13.09 -0.53
CA VAL A 168 -5.83 -14.41 -0.03
C VAL A 168 -5.31 -14.25 1.39
N PHE A 169 -5.82 -15.07 2.32
CA PHE A 169 -5.45 -14.98 3.75
C PHE A 169 -3.95 -15.23 3.95
N ASP A 170 -3.44 -16.31 3.34
CA ASP A 170 -2.02 -16.67 3.37
C ASP A 170 -1.19 -15.73 2.49
N PRO A 171 -0.30 -14.89 3.05
CA PRO A 171 0.49 -13.94 2.26
C PRO A 171 1.39 -14.61 1.21
N ALA A 172 1.84 -15.84 1.46
CA ALA A 172 2.68 -16.58 0.51
C ALA A 172 1.93 -17.05 -0.74
N LYS A 173 0.60 -17.13 -0.67
CA LYS A 173 -0.28 -17.52 -1.79
C LYS A 173 -0.94 -16.34 -2.48
N ARG A 174 -0.78 -15.14 -1.92
CA ARG A 174 -1.33 -13.90 -2.48
C ARG A 174 -0.57 -13.51 -3.73
N ILE A 175 -1.27 -13.04 -4.77
CA ILE A 175 -0.67 -12.57 -6.02
C ILE A 175 0.33 -11.45 -5.75
N SER A 176 1.45 -11.41 -6.48
CA SER A 176 2.38 -10.29 -6.42
C SER A 176 1.84 -9.08 -7.19
N GLY A 177 2.35 -7.87 -6.88
CA GLY A 177 2.01 -6.66 -7.66
C GLY A 177 2.38 -6.78 -9.13
N SER A 178 3.48 -7.47 -9.44
CA SER A 178 3.94 -7.74 -10.81
C SER A 178 3.01 -8.68 -11.55
N ASP A 179 2.62 -9.81 -10.93
CA ASP A 179 1.73 -10.78 -11.54
C ASP A 179 0.31 -10.23 -11.71
N ALA A 180 -0.14 -9.39 -10.78
CA ALA A 180 -1.42 -8.70 -10.89
C ALA A 180 -1.50 -7.80 -12.13
N LEU A 181 -0.41 -7.13 -12.52
CA LEU A 181 -0.35 -6.33 -13.75
C LEU A 181 -0.56 -7.17 -15.02
N SER A 182 -0.15 -8.43 -14.99
CA SER A 182 -0.33 -9.36 -16.12
C SER A 182 -1.70 -10.04 -16.12
N HIS A 183 -2.57 -9.71 -15.15
CA HIS A 183 -3.90 -10.30 -15.08
C HIS A 183 -4.82 -9.76 -16.19
N PRO A 184 -5.65 -10.58 -16.86
CA PRO A 184 -6.51 -10.18 -17.97
C PRO A 184 -7.37 -8.95 -17.68
N TYR A 185 -7.89 -8.81 -16.46
CA TYR A 185 -8.69 -7.66 -16.06
C TYR A 185 -7.94 -6.32 -16.18
N LEU A 186 -6.63 -6.30 -15.92
CA LEU A 186 -5.80 -5.10 -15.95
C LEU A 186 -5.16 -4.85 -17.31
N ASP A 187 -4.95 -5.88 -18.11
CA ASP A 187 -4.17 -5.83 -19.35
C ASP A 187 -4.77 -4.85 -20.38
N GLU A 188 -6.07 -4.84 -20.56
CA GLU A 188 -6.73 -3.89 -21.47
C GLU A 188 -6.52 -2.43 -21.05
N GLY A 189 -6.68 -2.13 -19.77
CA GLY A 189 -6.48 -0.77 -19.24
C GLY A 189 -5.02 -0.33 -19.31
N ARG A 190 -4.10 -1.25 -19.07
CA ARG A 190 -2.66 -1.08 -19.19
C ARG A 190 -2.24 -0.80 -20.62
N LEU A 191 -2.73 -1.61 -21.55
CA LEU A 191 -2.48 -1.42 -22.98
C LEU A 191 -2.98 -0.06 -23.46
N ARG A 192 -4.20 0.32 -23.11
CA ARG A 192 -4.77 1.64 -23.46
C ARG A 192 -3.94 2.79 -22.89
N TYR A 193 -3.45 2.67 -21.64
CA TYR A 193 -2.61 3.71 -21.04
C TYR A 193 -1.31 3.89 -21.84
N HIS A 194 -0.59 2.80 -22.11
CA HIS A 194 0.68 2.86 -22.83
C HIS A 194 0.52 3.24 -24.30
N THR A 195 -0.58 2.90 -24.94
CA THR A 195 -0.82 3.29 -26.34
C THR A 195 -1.28 4.73 -26.53
N CYS A 196 -1.98 5.33 -25.54
CA CYS A 196 -2.64 6.60 -25.72
C CYS A 196 -2.17 7.73 -24.80
N MET A 197 -1.67 7.43 -23.59
CA MET A 197 -1.47 8.43 -22.54
C MET A 197 -0.05 8.46 -21.96
N CYS A 198 0.70 7.38 -22.05
CA CYS A 198 2.02 7.27 -21.48
C CYS A 198 3.05 8.10 -22.27
N LYS A 199 3.71 9.03 -21.59
CA LYS A 199 4.77 9.86 -22.18
C LYS A 199 6.04 9.06 -22.51
N CYS A 200 6.34 8.00 -21.74
CA CYS A 200 7.54 7.18 -21.96
C CYS A 200 7.49 6.42 -23.30
N CYS A 201 6.29 6.02 -23.75
CA CYS A 201 6.10 5.29 -25.00
C CYS A 201 6.08 6.20 -26.26
N TYR A 202 5.94 7.52 -26.09
CA TYR A 202 6.00 8.47 -27.21
C TYR A 202 7.42 8.73 -27.75
N SER A 203 8.44 8.41 -26.98
CA SER A 203 9.83 8.72 -27.31
C SER A 203 10.54 7.65 -28.14
N VAL A 204 9.84 6.57 -28.53
CA VAL A 204 10.43 5.50 -29.34
C VAL A 204 10.24 5.78 -30.83
N PRO A 205 11.33 5.98 -31.63
CA PRO A 205 11.25 6.35 -33.05
C PRO A 205 10.51 5.33 -33.93
N SER A 206 10.45 4.07 -33.52
CA SER A 206 9.82 2.95 -34.27
C SER A 206 8.31 2.84 -34.06
N GLY A 207 7.67 3.79 -33.39
CA GLY A 207 6.27 3.71 -33.01
C GLY A 207 6.09 2.93 -31.70
N ARG A 208 4.82 2.85 -31.25
CA ARG A 208 4.49 2.21 -29.98
C ARG A 208 4.53 0.70 -30.10
N VAL A 209 5.52 0.08 -29.50
CA VAL A 209 5.59 -1.38 -29.35
C VAL A 209 5.10 -1.74 -27.96
N TYR A 210 4.02 -2.51 -27.88
CA TYR A 210 3.55 -3.10 -26.62
C TYR A 210 4.54 -4.18 -26.21
N THR A 211 5.25 -3.96 -25.11
CA THR A 211 6.04 -4.97 -24.43
C THR A 211 5.45 -5.23 -23.04
N ARG A 212 5.60 -6.43 -22.51
CA ARG A 212 5.18 -6.73 -21.12
C ARG A 212 6.00 -6.00 -20.06
N ASP A 213 7.09 -5.36 -20.47
CA ASP A 213 8.11 -4.73 -19.62
C ASP A 213 8.02 -3.20 -19.60
N PHE A 214 6.83 -2.63 -19.84
CA PHE A 214 6.64 -1.18 -19.82
C PHE A 214 6.84 -0.50 -18.47
N GLU A 215 6.68 -1.24 -17.38
CA GLU A 215 6.91 -0.71 -16.04
C GLU A 215 8.26 -1.22 -15.53
N PRO A 216 9.33 -0.42 -15.70
CA PRO A 216 10.64 -0.85 -15.25
C PRO A 216 10.69 -1.01 -13.72
N PRO A 217 11.41 -2.00 -13.21
CA PRO A 217 11.73 -2.06 -11.80
C PRO A 217 12.66 -0.92 -11.39
N ALA A 218 12.81 -0.69 -10.09
CA ALA A 218 13.81 0.23 -9.58
C ALA A 218 15.21 -0.25 -9.96
N GLU A 219 16.06 0.66 -10.46
CA GLU A 219 17.45 0.34 -10.85
C GLU A 219 18.29 -0.10 -9.65
N ARG A 220 18.00 0.47 -8.48
CA ARG A 220 18.73 0.18 -7.24
C ARG A 220 17.71 0.03 -6.09
N PRO A 221 17.58 -1.16 -5.52
CA PRO A 221 16.77 -1.35 -4.32
C PRO A 221 17.37 -0.57 -3.13
N PHE A 222 16.50 -0.09 -2.26
CA PHE A 222 16.91 0.51 -1.01
C PHE A 222 17.49 -0.55 -0.08
N SER A 223 18.44 -0.14 0.77
CA SER A 223 19.01 -1.00 1.80
C SER A 223 18.97 -0.29 3.15
N HIS A 224 19.00 -1.06 4.24
CA HIS A 224 19.05 -0.53 5.60
C HIS A 224 20.41 0.12 5.97
N ASN A 225 21.43 0.01 5.10
CA ASN A 225 22.79 0.46 5.43
C ASN A 225 22.85 1.96 5.76
N TYR A 226 22.05 2.80 5.10
CA TYR A 226 22.03 4.22 5.41
C TYR A 226 21.33 4.54 6.74
N GLU A 227 20.35 3.74 7.17
CA GLU A 227 19.72 3.89 8.49
C GLU A 227 20.71 3.58 9.60
N GLN A 228 21.55 2.56 9.40
CA GLN A 228 22.62 2.20 10.35
C GLN A 228 23.68 3.30 10.49
N SER A 229 23.89 4.10 9.45
CA SER A 229 24.81 5.24 9.47
C SER A 229 24.21 6.52 10.06
N MET A 230 22.90 6.59 10.27
CA MET A 230 22.21 7.74 10.86
C MET A 230 22.14 7.62 12.37
N HIS A 231 23.03 8.33 13.06
CA HIS A 231 23.13 8.30 14.52
C HIS A 231 22.42 9.48 15.23
N SER A 232 21.90 10.44 14.46
CA SER A 232 21.21 11.61 15.04
C SER A 232 20.16 12.20 14.12
N VAL A 233 19.14 12.83 14.72
CA VAL A 233 18.11 13.61 14.00
C VAL A 233 18.73 14.73 13.16
N TRP A 234 19.85 15.31 13.61
CA TRP A 234 20.55 16.35 12.87
C TRP A 234 21.12 15.83 11.55
N GLN A 235 21.74 14.66 11.54
CA GLN A 235 22.22 14.02 10.30
C GLN A 235 21.09 13.76 9.32
N GLY A 236 19.94 13.29 9.79
CA GLY A 236 18.76 13.11 8.94
C GLY A 236 18.27 14.41 8.31
N LYS A 237 18.20 15.49 9.10
CA LYS A 237 17.85 16.83 8.61
C LYS A 237 18.84 17.35 7.56
N GLU A 238 20.13 17.16 7.78
CA GLU A 238 21.18 17.59 6.85
C GLU A 238 21.10 16.83 5.52
N LEU A 239 20.87 15.52 5.56
CA LEU A 239 20.67 14.71 4.35
C LEU A 239 19.45 15.18 3.55
N ILE A 240 18.33 15.43 4.20
CA ILE A 240 17.11 15.94 3.56
C ILE A 240 17.37 17.32 2.97
N HIS A 241 18.00 18.21 3.71
CA HIS A 241 18.31 19.56 3.25
C HIS A 241 19.23 19.53 2.02
N ARG A 242 20.27 18.71 2.05
CA ARG A 242 21.19 18.52 0.91
C ARG A 242 20.43 17.99 -0.31
N PHE A 243 19.65 16.95 -0.15
CA PHE A 243 18.83 16.38 -1.22
C PHE A 243 17.90 17.41 -1.86
N ILE A 244 17.21 18.21 -1.04
CA ILE A 244 16.30 19.26 -1.53
C ILE A 244 17.11 20.32 -2.29
N THR A 245 18.24 20.77 -1.76
CA THR A 245 19.07 21.81 -2.36
C THR A 245 19.66 21.36 -3.71
N GLU A 246 20.16 20.14 -3.80
CA GLU A 246 20.70 19.57 -5.04
C GLU A 246 19.62 19.42 -6.12
N HIS A 247 18.41 19.00 -5.74
CA HIS A 247 17.29 18.86 -6.68
C HIS A 247 16.67 20.20 -7.11
N GLN A 248 16.81 21.26 -6.30
CA GLN A 248 16.34 22.61 -6.64
C GLN A 248 17.26 23.33 -7.64
N GLN A 249 18.56 23.02 -7.66
CA GLN A 249 19.51 23.65 -8.56
C GLN A 249 19.25 23.36 -10.05
N GLY A 250 18.48 22.31 -10.37
CA GLY A 250 18.10 21.94 -11.76
C GLY A 250 16.69 22.29 -12.20
N LYS A 251 15.81 22.70 -11.30
CA LYS A 251 14.37 22.93 -11.59
C LYS A 251 13.89 24.27 -11.05
N ARG A 252 13.57 25.20 -11.96
CA ARG A 252 13.01 26.54 -11.65
C ARG A 252 11.57 26.55 -11.10
N VAL A 253 11.10 25.49 -10.46
CA VAL A 253 9.78 25.49 -9.82
C VAL A 253 10.01 25.56 -8.32
N PRO A 254 9.85 26.74 -7.69
CA PRO A 254 9.93 26.83 -6.25
C PRO A 254 8.84 25.96 -5.62
N LEU A 255 9.18 25.29 -4.53
CA LEU A 255 8.19 24.59 -3.69
C LEU A 255 7.24 25.66 -3.14
N CYS A 256 6.12 25.89 -3.81
CA CYS A 256 5.14 26.87 -3.39
C CYS A 256 4.25 26.22 -2.33
N ILE A 257 4.65 26.36 -1.06
CA ILE A 257 3.78 26.05 0.07
C ILE A 257 2.78 27.19 0.16
N ASN A 258 1.50 26.90 -0.11
CA ASN A 258 0.45 27.89 0.13
C ASN A 258 0.17 28.00 1.64
N PRO A 259 0.63 29.06 2.31
CA PRO A 259 0.45 29.22 3.77
C PRO A 259 -1.02 29.43 4.17
N GLN A 260 -1.90 29.74 3.21
CA GLN A 260 -3.33 29.90 3.43
C GLN A 260 -4.11 28.58 3.29
N SER A 261 -3.49 27.52 2.77
CA SER A 261 -4.16 26.23 2.63
C SER A 261 -4.57 25.66 3.99
N ALA A 262 -5.73 25.01 4.04
CA ALA A 262 -6.21 24.34 5.26
C ALA A 262 -5.21 23.27 5.74
N ALA A 263 -4.60 22.53 4.80
CA ALA A 263 -3.59 21.52 5.10
C ALA A 263 -2.35 22.11 5.80
N PHE A 264 -1.82 23.26 5.32
CA PHE A 264 -0.69 23.91 5.95
C PHE A 264 -1.03 24.46 7.35
N LYS A 265 -2.20 25.06 7.50
CA LYS A 265 -2.68 25.55 8.83
C LYS A 265 -2.85 24.39 9.83
N THR A 266 -3.34 23.25 9.38
CA THR A 266 -3.46 22.03 10.22
C THR A 266 -2.09 21.49 10.59
N PHE A 267 -1.16 21.40 9.64
CA PHE A 267 0.21 20.94 9.86
C PHE A 267 0.94 21.80 10.91
N ILE A 268 0.89 23.14 10.78
CA ILE A 268 1.51 24.06 11.76
C ILE A 268 0.90 23.88 13.16
N ARG A 269 -0.42 23.71 13.25
CA ARG A 269 -1.09 23.49 14.55
C ARG A 269 -0.67 22.15 15.19
N SER A 270 -0.51 21.08 14.41
CA SER A 270 -0.07 19.78 14.91
C SER A 270 1.38 19.80 15.41
N THR A 271 2.27 20.50 14.71
CA THR A 271 3.68 20.62 15.12
C THR A 271 3.84 21.52 16.37
N ALA A 272 3.04 22.57 16.50
CA ALA A 272 3.05 23.44 17.70
C ALA A 272 2.59 22.69 18.96
N TRP A 273 1.69 21.72 18.81
CA TRP A 273 1.19 20.92 19.95
C TRP A 273 2.25 19.93 20.49
N HIS A 274 3.16 19.46 19.65
CA HIS A 274 4.28 18.59 20.07
C HIS A 274 5.38 19.39 20.80
N SER A 275 5.68 20.61 20.38
CA SER A 275 6.66 21.47 21.02
C SER A 275 6.25 21.87 22.45
N SER A 276 4.96 22.10 22.69
CA SER A 276 4.45 22.47 24.03
C SER A 276 4.43 21.31 25.03
N LYS A 277 4.47 20.04 24.56
CA LYS A 277 4.57 18.86 25.44
C LYS A 277 6.01 18.52 25.85
N VAL A 278 6.98 18.87 25.02
CA VAL A 278 8.40 18.62 25.33
C VAL A 278 8.90 19.62 26.38
N SER A 279 8.50 20.91 26.27
CA SER A 279 8.88 21.95 27.24
C SER A 279 8.35 21.71 28.67
N ARG A 280 7.24 20.98 28.85
CA ARG A 280 6.66 20.67 30.16
C ARG A 280 7.26 19.43 30.86
N LYS A 281 8.13 18.70 30.21
CA LYS A 281 8.82 17.53 30.81
C LYS A 281 10.21 17.84 31.33
N GLU A 282 10.76 19.01 31.02
CA GLU A 282 12.07 19.44 31.52
C GLU A 282 11.96 20.33 32.80
N GLU A 283 10.73 20.68 33.25
CA GLU A 283 10.49 21.45 34.49
C GLU A 283 9.87 20.63 35.64
N ARG A 284 10.06 19.29 35.64
CA ARG A 284 9.66 18.48 36.80
C ARG A 284 10.75 17.51 37.20
#